data_ad69ee26b5bdfdadc75dcf36cdb1ff42
#
_entry.id   ad69ee26b5bdfdadc75dcf36cdb1ff42
#
_cell.length_a   1.000
_cell.length_b   1.000
_cell.length_c   1.000
_cell.angle_alpha   90.00
_cell.angle_beta   90.00
_cell.angle_gamma   90.00
#
_symmetry.space_group_name_H-M   'P 1'
#
loop_
_entity.id
_entity.type
_entity.pdbx_description
1 polymer ?
#
loop_
_entity_poly.entity_id
_entity_poly.type
_entity_poly.pdbx_seq_one_letter_code
_entity_poly.pdbx_strand_id
1 'polypeptide(L)'
;LQQEAVGLEEIEFNDDLLKRSGNYGKAFLDQKANNPQRQQIHYAFALKNVSEGWTAELRKQYFGWFAKARNFKGGASFGGFINNFRSESLAKISDAKVKAEMDALSKAPARLIPEGYEQARKIEVGVLPGMKFDKKLLEARAGERLAIVLTNNDPDGLMHNLAVIRPGTRQSVLEATIALGSKAIEKNFIPDSPALLGSTPQVAPGRRFTLYLTLPDKPGDYEYVCTYPGHGQLMWGTLKVK
;
A
#
# COMPACT_ATOMS: atom_id res chain seq x y z
N LEU A 1 7.88 5.33 -11.99
CA LEU A 1 7.72 5.51 -10.54
C LEU A 1 6.33 5.00 -10.19
N GLN A 2 6.28 3.79 -9.64
CA GLN A 2 5.06 3.19 -9.12
C GLN A 2 4.52 4.06 -7.99
N GLN A 3 3.23 4.38 -8.05
CA GLN A 3 2.53 4.96 -6.90
C GLN A 3 2.59 3.94 -5.77
N GLU A 4 3.49 4.15 -4.81
CA GLU A 4 3.47 3.38 -3.58
C GLU A 4 2.14 3.62 -2.87
N ALA A 5 1.43 2.54 -2.61
CA ALA A 5 0.21 2.57 -1.83
C ALA A 5 0.51 3.13 -0.43
N VAL A 6 0.09 4.35 -0.19
CA VAL A 6 0.23 5.03 1.10
C VAL A 6 -0.97 4.67 1.95
N GLY A 7 -0.83 3.63 2.75
CA GLY A 7 -1.87 3.19 3.68
C GLY A 7 -1.34 2.05 4.54
N LEU A 8 -0.37 2.35 5.41
CA LEU A 8 0.06 1.40 6.42
C LEU A 8 -0.86 1.56 7.63
N GLU A 9 -1.93 0.78 7.69
CA GLU A 9 -2.61 0.52 8.95
C GLU A 9 -1.67 -0.30 9.86
N GLU A 10 -1.67 0.04 11.16
CA GLU A 10 -0.91 -0.67 12.17
C GLU A 10 -1.28 -2.16 12.15
N ILE A 11 -0.31 -3.00 11.81
CA ILE A 11 -0.45 -4.44 11.94
C ILE A 11 -0.11 -4.78 13.39
N GLU A 12 -1.12 -4.94 14.25
CA GLU A 12 -0.94 -5.62 15.53
C GLU A 12 -0.78 -7.12 15.27
N PHE A 13 0.41 -7.63 15.57
CA PHE A 13 0.68 -9.06 15.47
C PHE A 13 0.29 -9.76 16.76
N ASN A 14 -0.62 -10.73 16.65
CA ASN A 14 -0.86 -11.68 17.73
C ASN A 14 0.14 -12.84 17.59
N ASP A 15 1.17 -12.84 18.44
CA ASP A 15 2.23 -13.85 18.44
C ASP A 15 1.71 -15.28 18.66
N ASP A 16 0.55 -15.46 19.27
CA ASP A 16 -0.07 -16.78 19.47
C ASP A 16 -0.67 -17.37 18.20
N LEU A 17 -1.19 -16.54 17.30
CA LEU A 17 -1.63 -16.98 15.98
C LEU A 17 -0.45 -17.44 15.11
N LEU A 18 0.69 -16.79 15.24
CA LEU A 18 1.92 -17.14 14.53
C LEU A 18 2.50 -18.48 14.98
N LYS A 19 2.44 -18.79 16.28
CA LYS A 19 2.93 -20.06 16.83
C LYS A 19 2.06 -21.24 16.42
N ARG A 20 0.77 -21.02 16.14
CA ARG A 20 -0.20 -22.07 15.73
C ARG A 20 -0.16 -22.39 14.24
N SER A 21 0.47 -21.56 13.42
CA SER A 21 0.41 -21.67 11.96
C SER A 21 1.52 -22.54 11.32
N GLY A 22 2.37 -23.21 12.09
CA GLY A 22 3.36 -24.16 11.61
C GLY A 22 4.30 -23.58 10.55
N ASN A 23 4.44 -24.25 9.39
CA ASN A 23 5.32 -23.79 8.29
C ASN A 23 4.91 -22.46 7.67
N TYR A 24 3.63 -22.07 7.75
CA TYR A 24 3.16 -20.74 7.37
C TYR A 24 3.67 -19.64 8.31
N GLY A 25 3.80 -19.96 9.61
CA GLY A 25 4.39 -19.05 10.59
C GLY A 25 5.83 -18.72 10.29
N LYS A 26 6.61 -19.68 9.79
CA LYS A 26 8.00 -19.46 9.40
C LYS A 26 8.11 -18.53 8.18
N ALA A 27 7.31 -18.76 7.14
CA ALA A 27 7.25 -17.90 5.96
C ALA A 27 6.80 -16.48 6.34
N PHE A 28 5.90 -16.35 7.32
CA PHE A 28 5.44 -15.05 7.82
C PHE A 28 6.48 -14.36 8.72
N LEU A 29 7.27 -15.11 9.49
CA LEU A 29 8.41 -14.59 10.24
C LEU A 29 9.54 -14.16 9.32
N ASP A 30 9.73 -14.85 8.20
CA ASP A 30 10.65 -14.44 7.13
C ASP A 30 10.16 -13.17 6.42
N GLN A 31 8.84 -12.99 6.24
CA GLN A 31 8.23 -11.72 5.83
C GLN A 31 8.40 -10.62 6.91
N LYS A 32 8.34 -10.97 8.19
CA LYS A 32 8.64 -10.03 9.30
C LYS A 32 10.11 -9.57 9.26
N ALA A 33 11.02 -10.43 8.81
CA ALA A 33 12.42 -10.08 8.55
C ALA A 33 12.56 -9.15 7.33
N ASN A 34 11.70 -9.31 6.33
CA ASN A 34 11.59 -8.47 5.12
C ASN A 34 10.52 -7.38 5.23
N ASN A 35 10.14 -6.99 6.44
CA ASN A 35 9.15 -5.95 6.67
C ASN A 35 9.51 -4.68 5.87
N PRO A 36 8.59 -4.14 5.04
CA PRO A 36 8.80 -2.90 4.29
C PRO A 36 9.29 -1.73 5.16
N GLN A 37 8.86 -1.67 6.42
CA GLN A 37 9.35 -0.68 7.37
C GLN A 37 10.86 -0.81 7.63
N ARG A 38 11.40 -2.03 7.75
CA ARG A 38 12.84 -2.25 7.92
C ARG A 38 13.64 -1.81 6.72
N GLN A 39 13.16 -2.13 5.53
CA GLN A 39 13.78 -1.68 4.28
C GLN A 39 13.76 -0.17 4.17
N GLN A 40 12.61 0.45 4.43
CA GLN A 40 12.48 1.92 4.42
C GLN A 40 13.42 2.58 5.42
N ILE A 41 13.53 2.05 6.64
CA ILE A 41 14.46 2.55 7.66
C ILE A 41 15.90 2.44 7.19
N HIS A 42 16.26 1.31 6.59
CA HIS A 42 17.61 1.11 6.06
C HIS A 42 17.94 2.13 4.96
N TYR A 43 17.04 2.32 3.99
CA TYR A 43 17.24 3.32 2.95
C TYR A 43 17.28 4.74 3.50
N ALA A 44 16.37 5.10 4.39
CA ALA A 44 16.36 6.42 5.01
C ALA A 44 17.63 6.68 5.82
N PHE A 45 18.15 5.65 6.53
CA PHE A 45 19.43 5.74 7.24
C PHE A 45 20.62 5.89 6.28
N ALA A 46 20.65 5.17 5.16
CA ALA A 46 21.70 5.31 4.16
C ALA A 46 21.67 6.70 3.52
N LEU A 47 20.48 7.19 3.17
CA LEU A 47 20.27 8.51 2.56
C LEU A 47 20.71 9.68 3.45
N LYS A 48 20.76 9.51 4.79
CA LYS A 48 21.27 10.57 5.68
C LYS A 48 22.70 11.01 5.34
N ASN A 49 23.49 10.14 4.71
CA ASN A 49 24.89 10.41 4.36
C ASN A 49 25.05 11.05 2.97
N VAL A 50 23.98 11.11 2.18
CA VAL A 50 24.01 11.70 0.85
C VAL A 50 23.99 13.23 0.96
N SER A 51 25.00 13.89 0.41
CA SER A 51 25.12 15.35 0.39
C SER A 51 24.63 15.99 -0.91
N GLU A 52 24.69 15.27 -2.03
CA GLU A 52 24.41 15.77 -3.37
C GLU A 52 23.23 15.04 -4.03
N GLY A 53 22.74 15.58 -5.15
CA GLY A 53 21.64 14.98 -5.91
C GLY A 53 20.24 15.23 -5.35
N TRP A 54 20.11 16.01 -4.28
CA TRP A 54 18.82 16.34 -3.68
C TRP A 54 18.05 17.37 -4.50
N THR A 55 16.98 16.97 -5.14
CA THR A 55 15.96 17.90 -5.64
C THR A 55 15.03 18.34 -4.51
N ALA A 56 14.28 19.42 -4.71
CA ALA A 56 13.29 19.88 -3.73
C ALA A 56 12.25 18.79 -3.45
N GLU A 57 11.80 18.06 -4.47
CA GLU A 57 10.82 17.00 -4.37
C GLU A 57 11.37 15.79 -3.59
N LEU A 58 12.57 15.31 -3.93
CA LEU A 58 13.21 14.20 -3.20
C LEU A 58 13.42 14.54 -1.73
N ARG A 59 13.77 15.78 -1.45
CA ARG A 59 13.96 16.27 -0.08
C ARG A 59 12.64 16.26 0.70
N LYS A 60 11.54 16.71 0.08
CA LYS A 60 10.21 16.65 0.66
C LYS A 60 9.76 15.20 0.93
N GLN A 61 9.99 14.31 -0.01
CA GLN A 61 9.68 12.88 0.18
C GLN A 61 10.47 12.28 1.34
N TYR A 62 11.76 12.54 1.41
CA TYR A 62 12.63 12.05 2.47
C TYR A 62 12.21 12.56 3.86
N PHE A 63 12.01 13.88 4.01
CA PHE A 63 11.61 14.44 5.30
C PHE A 63 10.15 14.14 5.67
N GLY A 64 9.26 14.02 4.70
CA GLY A 64 7.89 13.54 4.89
C GLY A 64 7.81 12.10 5.38
N TRP A 65 8.78 11.25 5.04
CA TRP A 65 8.87 9.90 5.57
C TRP A 65 9.01 9.87 7.10
N PHE A 66 9.75 10.81 7.71
CA PHE A 66 9.91 10.86 9.17
C PHE A 66 8.58 11.10 9.88
N ALA A 67 7.65 11.84 9.28
CA ALA A 67 6.32 12.02 9.83
C ALA A 67 5.58 10.68 9.98
N LYS A 68 5.75 9.76 9.02
CA LYS A 68 5.20 8.40 9.07
C LYS A 68 5.98 7.50 10.04
N ALA A 69 7.32 7.58 10.00
CA ALA A 69 8.21 6.73 10.78
C ALA A 69 8.06 6.90 12.31
N ARG A 70 7.49 8.02 12.76
CA ARG A 70 7.14 8.20 14.19
C ARG A 70 6.12 7.19 14.70
N ASN A 71 5.31 6.64 13.82
CA ASN A 71 4.29 5.65 14.16
C ASN A 71 4.83 4.20 14.08
N PHE A 72 6.08 4.02 13.67
CA PHE A 72 6.68 2.69 13.58
C PHE A 72 6.97 2.18 14.99
N LYS A 73 6.63 0.92 15.22
CA LYS A 73 6.89 0.25 16.50
C LYS A 73 8.25 -0.48 16.46
N GLY A 74 9.00 -0.36 17.53
CA GLY A 74 10.30 -1.01 17.69
C GLY A 74 10.68 -1.15 19.17
N GLY A 75 11.91 -1.57 19.45
CA GLY A 75 12.43 -1.63 20.82
C GLY A 75 12.53 -0.25 21.48
N ALA A 76 12.86 -0.22 22.78
CA ALA A 76 12.84 0.98 23.62
C ALA A 76 13.62 2.19 23.06
N SER A 77 14.70 1.96 22.31
CA SER A 77 15.53 3.03 21.72
C SER A 77 15.13 3.40 20.29
N PHE A 78 14.10 2.78 19.72
CA PHE A 78 13.78 2.90 18.30
C PHE A 78 13.38 4.31 17.88
N GLY A 79 12.53 4.98 18.65
CA GLY A 79 12.13 6.36 18.41
C GLY A 79 13.31 7.34 18.47
N GLY A 80 14.22 7.13 19.44
CA GLY A 80 15.46 7.89 19.55
C GLY A 80 16.37 7.73 18.33
N PHE A 81 16.50 6.50 17.82
CA PHE A 81 17.29 6.21 16.62
C PHE A 81 16.74 6.96 15.39
N ILE A 82 15.43 6.91 15.15
CA ILE A 82 14.79 7.64 14.05
C ILE A 82 14.99 9.14 14.17
N ASN A 83 14.82 9.71 15.39
CA ASN A 83 15.01 11.12 15.62
C ASN A 83 16.46 11.56 15.43
N ASN A 84 17.44 10.75 15.83
CA ASN A 84 18.85 11.07 15.68
C ASN A 84 19.23 11.23 14.20
N PHE A 85 18.93 10.25 13.35
CA PHE A 85 19.33 10.39 11.95
C PHE A 85 18.49 11.41 11.19
N ARG A 86 17.24 11.71 11.62
CA ARG A 86 16.48 12.87 11.15
C ARG A 86 17.24 14.16 11.43
N SER A 87 17.71 14.33 12.67
CA SER A 87 18.44 15.53 13.09
C SER A 87 19.78 15.69 12.36
N GLU A 88 20.49 14.58 12.17
CA GLU A 88 21.73 14.56 11.36
C GLU A 88 21.49 14.97 9.91
N SER A 89 20.38 14.50 9.32
CA SER A 89 20.00 14.88 7.95
C SER A 89 19.62 16.36 7.83
N LEU A 90 18.89 16.90 8.82
CA LEU A 90 18.54 18.32 8.87
C LEU A 90 19.78 19.20 9.05
N ALA A 91 20.79 18.75 9.80
CA ALA A 91 22.03 19.49 10.02
C ALA A 91 22.81 19.75 8.70
N LYS A 92 22.62 18.90 7.70
CA LYS A 92 23.29 19.03 6.39
C LYS A 92 22.63 20.05 5.44
N ILE A 93 21.46 20.58 5.81
CA ILE A 93 20.79 21.61 5.02
C ILE A 93 21.35 22.97 5.44
N SER A 94 22.08 23.62 4.54
CA SER A 94 22.67 24.95 4.75
C SER A 94 21.65 26.08 4.65
N ASP A 95 20.67 25.98 3.74
CA ASP A 95 19.61 26.97 3.59
C ASP A 95 18.64 26.92 4.79
N ALA A 96 18.61 28.00 5.55
CA ALA A 96 17.79 28.07 6.78
C ALA A 96 16.29 27.96 6.52
N LYS A 97 15.79 28.48 5.39
CA LYS A 97 14.37 28.41 5.02
C LYS A 97 13.99 26.98 4.63
N VAL A 98 14.79 26.34 3.79
CA VAL A 98 14.61 24.93 3.41
C VAL A 98 14.69 24.02 4.64
N LYS A 99 15.66 24.26 5.53
CA LYS A 99 15.81 23.51 6.77
C LYS A 99 14.57 23.60 7.65
N ALA A 100 14.04 24.81 7.84
CA ALA A 100 12.82 25.02 8.63
C ALA A 100 11.59 24.34 7.98
N GLU A 101 11.44 24.41 6.66
CA GLU A 101 10.38 23.71 5.92
C GLU A 101 10.47 22.19 6.13
N MET A 102 11.65 21.60 5.98
CA MET A 102 11.88 20.17 6.14
C MET A 102 11.68 19.70 7.59
N ASP A 103 12.10 20.51 8.55
CA ASP A 103 11.88 20.21 9.97
C ASP A 103 10.37 20.21 10.29
N ALA A 104 9.62 21.20 9.83
CA ALA A 104 8.18 21.28 9.98
C ALA A 104 7.48 20.08 9.32
N LEU A 105 7.86 19.74 8.08
CA LEU A 105 7.32 18.60 7.35
C LEU A 105 7.57 17.27 8.07
N SER A 106 8.76 17.07 8.61
CA SER A 106 9.15 15.85 9.34
C SER A 106 8.42 15.68 10.67
N LYS A 107 7.87 16.75 11.23
CA LYS A 107 7.07 16.78 12.46
C LYS A 107 5.56 16.83 12.20
N ALA A 108 5.15 17.07 10.96
CA ALA A 108 3.72 17.13 10.62
C ALA A 108 3.02 15.82 11.00
N PRO A 109 1.72 15.83 11.30
CA PRO A 109 0.95 14.60 11.39
C PRO A 109 1.11 13.79 10.12
N ALA A 110 1.31 12.47 10.25
CA ALA A 110 1.39 11.61 9.06
C ALA A 110 0.11 11.80 8.24
N ARG A 111 0.25 12.20 6.98
CA ARG A 111 -0.90 12.23 6.08
C ARG A 111 -1.28 10.79 5.77
N LEU A 112 -2.33 10.32 6.40
CA LEU A 112 -2.93 9.00 6.12
C LEU A 112 -3.70 9.04 4.80
N ILE A 113 -4.17 10.22 4.38
CA ILE A 113 -4.90 10.46 3.14
C ILE A 113 -3.95 11.16 2.16
N PRO A 114 -3.74 10.61 0.96
CA PRO A 114 -2.92 11.26 -0.07
C PRO A 114 -3.47 12.64 -0.44
N GLU A 115 -2.59 13.53 -0.87
CA GLU A 115 -2.98 14.87 -1.32
C GLU A 115 -3.99 14.81 -2.46
N GLY A 116 -5.05 15.61 -2.34
CA GLY A 116 -6.15 15.65 -3.29
C GLY A 116 -7.22 14.57 -3.09
N TYR A 117 -7.06 13.68 -2.11
CA TYR A 117 -8.07 12.66 -1.77
C TYR A 117 -8.80 12.95 -0.46
N GLU A 118 -8.64 14.13 0.12
CA GLU A 118 -9.27 14.53 1.39
C GLU A 118 -10.81 14.46 1.34
N GLN A 119 -11.38 14.66 0.15
CA GLN A 119 -12.82 14.57 -0.13
C GLN A 119 -13.17 13.37 -1.02
N ALA A 120 -12.28 12.39 -1.16
CA ALA A 120 -12.56 11.19 -1.95
C ALA A 120 -13.75 10.42 -1.37
N ARG A 121 -14.68 10.04 -2.26
CA ARG A 121 -15.82 9.23 -1.85
C ARG A 121 -15.37 7.85 -1.41
N LYS A 122 -15.75 7.47 -0.20
CA LYS A 122 -15.41 6.17 0.36
C LYS A 122 -16.37 5.09 -0.14
N ILE A 123 -15.81 3.96 -0.57
CA ILE A 123 -16.54 2.76 -0.94
C ILE A 123 -15.97 1.60 -0.12
N GLU A 124 -16.80 0.96 0.69
CA GLU A 124 -16.43 -0.25 1.42
C GLU A 124 -16.66 -1.48 0.54
N VAL A 125 -15.70 -2.38 0.50
CA VAL A 125 -15.78 -3.70 -0.16
C VAL A 125 -15.29 -4.75 0.82
N GLY A 126 -16.17 -5.68 1.14
CA GLY A 126 -15.88 -6.82 2.03
C GLY A 126 -15.57 -8.08 1.23
N VAL A 127 -14.96 -9.04 1.91
CA VAL A 127 -14.75 -10.40 1.40
C VAL A 127 -15.76 -11.34 2.06
N LEU A 128 -16.39 -12.18 1.25
CA LEU A 128 -17.33 -13.24 1.67
C LEU A 128 -16.67 -14.62 1.50
N PRO A 129 -17.17 -15.64 2.21
CA PRO A 129 -16.75 -17.02 2.02
C PRO A 129 -16.81 -17.45 0.55
N GLY A 130 -15.89 -18.32 0.15
CA GLY A 130 -15.83 -18.84 -1.21
C GLY A 130 -15.28 -17.86 -2.23
N MET A 131 -14.31 -17.03 -1.86
CA MET A 131 -13.56 -16.13 -2.76
C MET A 131 -14.50 -15.18 -3.52
N LYS A 132 -15.24 -14.36 -2.79
CA LYS A 132 -16.19 -13.41 -3.37
C LYS A 132 -16.07 -12.04 -2.69
N PHE A 133 -16.25 -10.98 -3.47
CA PHE A 133 -16.53 -9.67 -2.90
C PHE A 133 -18.01 -9.57 -2.52
N ASP A 134 -18.31 -8.85 -1.45
CA ASP A 134 -19.68 -8.59 -0.95
C ASP A 134 -20.50 -7.75 -1.95
N LYS A 135 -19.82 -6.97 -2.78
CA LYS A 135 -20.43 -6.18 -3.85
C LYS A 135 -20.01 -6.73 -5.21
N LYS A 136 -20.95 -6.82 -6.13
CA LYS A 136 -20.72 -7.22 -7.52
C LYS A 136 -20.74 -6.04 -8.48
N LEU A 137 -21.32 -4.92 -8.03
CA LEU A 137 -21.43 -3.69 -8.80
C LEU A 137 -21.07 -2.52 -7.90
N LEU A 138 -20.12 -1.71 -8.34
CA LEU A 138 -19.83 -0.39 -7.83
C LEU A 138 -20.16 0.62 -8.93
N GLU A 139 -20.58 1.83 -8.54
CA GLU A 139 -20.86 2.91 -9.48
C GLU A 139 -20.05 4.14 -9.11
N ALA A 140 -19.55 4.84 -10.14
CA ALA A 140 -18.79 6.06 -9.96
C ALA A 140 -18.90 6.96 -11.19
N ARG A 141 -18.43 8.20 -11.05
CA ARG A 141 -18.37 9.17 -12.16
C ARG A 141 -16.99 9.13 -12.82
N ALA A 142 -16.93 9.47 -14.10
CA ALA A 142 -15.68 9.71 -14.79
C ALA A 142 -14.85 10.78 -14.07
N GLY A 143 -13.53 10.56 -13.92
CA GLY A 143 -12.62 11.44 -13.20
C GLY A 143 -12.80 11.47 -11.66
N GLU A 144 -13.73 10.71 -11.11
CA GLU A 144 -14.00 10.71 -9.67
C GLU A 144 -12.80 10.17 -8.87
N ARG A 145 -12.51 10.81 -7.73
CA ARG A 145 -11.53 10.33 -6.75
C ARG A 145 -12.23 9.45 -5.73
N LEU A 146 -11.77 8.21 -5.62
CA LEU A 146 -12.31 7.21 -4.72
C LEU A 146 -11.31 6.78 -3.65
N ALA A 147 -11.83 6.45 -2.48
CA ALA A 147 -11.16 5.72 -1.43
C ALA A 147 -11.85 4.35 -1.27
N ILE A 148 -11.35 3.32 -1.96
CA ILE A 148 -11.92 1.98 -1.92
C ILE A 148 -11.27 1.23 -0.76
N VAL A 149 -12.07 0.88 0.25
CA VAL A 149 -11.62 0.15 1.43
C VAL A 149 -11.93 -1.32 1.25
N LEU A 150 -10.90 -2.13 1.04
CA LEU A 150 -11.02 -3.58 1.09
C LEU A 150 -10.90 -4.05 2.54
N THR A 151 -11.91 -4.73 3.05
CA THR A 151 -11.88 -5.41 4.35
C THR A 151 -11.91 -6.92 4.11
N ASN A 152 -10.86 -7.60 4.52
CA ASN A 152 -10.78 -9.06 4.38
C ASN A 152 -11.37 -9.74 5.62
N ASN A 153 -12.63 -10.17 5.51
CA ASN A 153 -13.35 -10.93 6.54
C ASN A 153 -13.44 -12.43 6.18
N ASP A 154 -12.50 -12.94 5.36
CA ASP A 154 -12.50 -14.34 4.95
C ASP A 154 -12.33 -15.26 6.16
N PRO A 155 -13.32 -16.14 6.44
CA PRO A 155 -13.25 -17.08 7.56
C PRO A 155 -12.28 -18.24 7.30
N ASP A 156 -11.96 -18.52 6.03
CA ASP A 156 -11.05 -19.60 5.62
C ASP A 156 -9.58 -19.20 5.75
N GLY A 157 -9.31 -17.94 6.15
CA GLY A 157 -7.97 -17.47 6.42
C GLY A 157 -7.16 -17.11 5.17
N LEU A 158 -7.81 -16.91 4.03
CA LEU A 158 -7.14 -16.59 2.76
C LEU A 158 -6.80 -15.11 2.65
N MET A 159 -5.69 -14.83 1.97
CA MET A 159 -5.30 -13.46 1.62
C MET A 159 -5.99 -13.03 0.31
N HIS A 160 -6.41 -11.78 0.26
CA HIS A 160 -7.05 -11.21 -0.90
C HIS A 160 -6.54 -9.80 -1.20
N ASN A 161 -6.60 -9.42 -2.46
CA ASN A 161 -6.44 -8.03 -2.87
C ASN A 161 -7.60 -7.58 -3.75
N LEU A 162 -7.64 -6.28 -4.06
CA LEU A 162 -8.57 -5.68 -4.99
C LEU A 162 -7.76 -4.87 -5.99
N ALA A 163 -7.76 -5.30 -7.24
CA ALA A 163 -7.14 -4.62 -8.36
C ALA A 163 -8.22 -4.06 -9.28
N VAL A 164 -8.21 -2.75 -9.53
CA VAL A 164 -9.10 -2.11 -10.50
C VAL A 164 -8.43 -2.13 -11.86
N ILE A 165 -9.15 -2.63 -12.87
CA ILE A 165 -8.62 -2.90 -14.21
C ILE A 165 -9.52 -2.32 -15.30
N ARG A 166 -8.94 -2.15 -16.49
CA ARG A 166 -9.66 -1.67 -17.67
C ARG A 166 -10.72 -2.67 -18.14
N PRO A 167 -11.78 -2.21 -18.83
CA PRO A 167 -12.82 -3.09 -19.37
C PRO A 167 -12.26 -4.23 -20.23
N GLY A 168 -12.76 -5.46 -19.98
CA GLY A 168 -12.43 -6.64 -20.78
C GLY A 168 -11.00 -7.17 -20.64
N THR A 169 -10.23 -6.70 -19.66
CA THR A 169 -8.81 -7.09 -19.51
C THR A 169 -8.57 -8.09 -18.38
N ARG A 170 -9.63 -8.57 -17.72
CA ARG A 170 -9.48 -9.45 -16.55
C ARG A 170 -8.63 -10.67 -16.85
N GLN A 171 -8.93 -11.39 -17.93
CA GLN A 171 -8.21 -12.61 -18.28
C GLN A 171 -6.72 -12.34 -18.50
N SER A 172 -6.37 -11.31 -19.27
CA SER A 172 -4.97 -10.96 -19.52
C SER A 172 -4.22 -10.52 -18.26
N VAL A 173 -4.89 -9.84 -17.32
CA VAL A 173 -4.29 -9.47 -16.02
C VAL A 173 -4.04 -10.70 -15.16
N LEU A 174 -4.97 -11.67 -15.13
CA LEU A 174 -4.77 -12.92 -14.38
C LEU A 174 -3.65 -13.77 -14.97
N GLU A 175 -3.56 -13.87 -16.30
CA GLU A 175 -2.46 -14.53 -16.98
C GLU A 175 -1.10 -13.86 -16.70
N ALA A 176 -1.05 -12.53 -16.75
CA ALA A 176 0.15 -11.77 -16.40
C ALA A 176 0.55 -11.98 -14.94
N THR A 177 -0.42 -12.15 -14.03
CA THR A 177 -0.13 -12.48 -12.63
C THR A 177 0.50 -13.88 -12.49
N ILE A 178 -0.03 -14.86 -13.20
CA ILE A 178 0.54 -16.23 -13.22
C ILE A 178 1.95 -16.21 -13.79
N ALA A 179 2.19 -15.41 -14.83
CA ALA A 179 3.49 -15.26 -15.46
C ALA A 179 4.57 -14.64 -14.55
N LEU A 180 4.20 -14.03 -13.42
CA LEU A 180 5.16 -13.57 -12.42
C LEU A 180 6.00 -14.71 -11.83
N GLY A 181 5.46 -15.94 -11.81
CA GLY A 181 6.15 -17.12 -11.30
C GLY A 181 6.72 -16.90 -9.89
N SER A 182 8.01 -17.12 -9.71
CA SER A 182 8.70 -16.96 -8.42
C SER A 182 8.69 -15.51 -7.89
N LYS A 183 8.48 -14.51 -8.73
CA LYS A 183 8.40 -13.09 -8.33
C LYS A 183 7.01 -12.68 -7.82
N ALA A 184 6.02 -13.56 -7.88
CA ALA A 184 4.65 -13.22 -7.55
C ALA A 184 4.48 -12.74 -6.09
N ILE A 185 5.14 -13.39 -5.14
CA ILE A 185 5.09 -13.03 -3.72
C ILE A 185 5.70 -11.64 -3.49
N GLU A 186 6.89 -11.39 -4.04
CA GLU A 186 7.58 -10.09 -3.95
C GLU A 186 6.72 -8.97 -4.52
N LYS A 187 6.02 -9.23 -5.61
CA LYS A 187 5.12 -8.28 -6.27
C LYS A 187 3.69 -8.28 -5.71
N ASN A 188 3.44 -8.90 -4.57
CA ASN A 188 2.08 -9.01 -3.99
C ASN A 188 1.04 -9.55 -4.96
N PHE A 189 1.44 -10.42 -5.91
CA PHE A 189 0.60 -10.92 -7.00
C PHE A 189 0.00 -9.82 -7.88
N ILE A 190 0.67 -8.69 -8.00
CA ILE A 190 0.26 -7.56 -8.83
C ILE A 190 1.16 -7.52 -10.06
N PRO A 191 0.63 -7.81 -11.26
CA PRO A 191 1.41 -7.81 -12.48
C PRO A 191 1.71 -6.38 -12.94
N ASP A 192 2.81 -6.22 -13.65
CA ASP A 192 3.10 -5.00 -14.39
C ASP A 192 2.29 -5.00 -15.70
N SER A 193 1.14 -4.33 -15.67
CA SER A 193 0.20 -4.34 -16.78
C SER A 193 -0.40 -2.95 -17.00
N PRO A 194 -0.45 -2.46 -18.25
CA PRO A 194 -1.12 -1.19 -18.59
C PRO A 194 -2.64 -1.24 -18.38
N ALA A 195 -3.20 -2.44 -18.20
CA ALA A 195 -4.61 -2.63 -17.88
C ALA A 195 -4.92 -2.32 -16.41
N LEU A 196 -3.92 -2.35 -15.53
CA LEU A 196 -4.08 -2.10 -14.11
C LEU A 196 -4.15 -0.58 -13.85
N LEU A 197 -5.23 -0.13 -13.19
CA LEU A 197 -5.41 1.27 -12.81
C LEU A 197 -4.93 1.54 -11.38
N GLY A 198 -5.01 0.54 -10.52
CA GLY A 198 -4.54 0.57 -9.15
C GLY A 198 -4.92 -0.70 -8.40
N SER A 199 -4.24 -0.98 -7.30
CA SER A 199 -4.51 -2.17 -6.49
C SER A 199 -4.19 -1.97 -5.03
N THR A 200 -4.84 -2.73 -4.16
CA THR A 200 -4.36 -2.96 -2.80
C THR A 200 -3.21 -3.98 -2.84
N PRO A 201 -2.33 -4.01 -1.83
CA PRO A 201 -1.51 -5.20 -1.60
C PRO A 201 -2.40 -6.39 -1.20
N GLN A 202 -1.79 -7.55 -0.95
CA GLN A 202 -2.50 -8.67 -0.32
C GLN A 202 -2.89 -8.28 1.11
N VAL A 203 -4.18 -8.34 1.40
CA VAL A 203 -4.77 -8.01 2.71
C VAL A 203 -5.02 -9.30 3.47
N ALA A 204 -4.42 -9.43 4.63
CA ALA A 204 -4.60 -10.60 5.49
C ALA A 204 -6.00 -10.65 6.12
N PRO A 205 -6.49 -11.82 6.54
CA PRO A 205 -7.75 -11.96 7.28
C PRO A 205 -7.82 -11.04 8.50
N GLY A 206 -8.98 -10.42 8.71
CA GLY A 206 -9.20 -9.45 9.79
C GLY A 206 -8.55 -8.08 9.56
N ARG A 207 -7.98 -7.85 8.38
CA ARG A 207 -7.32 -6.58 8.03
C ARG A 207 -8.10 -5.85 6.95
N ARG A 208 -7.80 -4.55 6.80
CA ARG A 208 -8.33 -3.70 5.75
C ARG A 208 -7.23 -2.85 5.13
N PHE A 209 -7.46 -2.43 3.91
CA PHE A 209 -6.58 -1.52 3.19
C PHE A 209 -7.39 -0.55 2.35
N THR A 210 -6.96 0.70 2.26
CA THR A 210 -7.62 1.72 1.45
C THR A 210 -6.83 1.99 0.18
N LEU A 211 -7.44 1.71 -0.96
CA LEU A 211 -6.94 2.10 -2.27
C LEU A 211 -7.47 3.50 -2.62
N TYR A 212 -6.60 4.45 -2.80
CA TYR A 212 -6.93 5.76 -3.33
C TYR A 212 -6.72 5.76 -4.85
N LEU A 213 -7.75 6.07 -5.60
CA LEU A 213 -7.76 5.96 -7.06
C LEU A 213 -8.54 7.11 -7.69
N THR A 214 -7.95 7.79 -8.68
CA THR A 214 -8.68 8.67 -9.60
C THR A 214 -9.11 7.83 -10.80
N LEU A 215 -10.40 7.78 -11.06
CA LEU A 215 -10.94 7.05 -12.18
C LEU A 215 -10.60 7.75 -13.51
N PRO A 216 -10.51 7.00 -14.61
CA PRO A 216 -10.38 7.58 -15.93
C PRO A 216 -11.60 8.46 -16.30
N ASP A 217 -11.37 9.46 -17.14
CA ASP A 217 -12.44 10.33 -17.66
C ASP A 217 -13.33 9.62 -18.68
N LYS A 218 -12.96 8.42 -19.11
CA LYS A 218 -13.71 7.63 -20.07
C LYS A 218 -14.76 6.77 -19.34
N PRO A 219 -16.07 6.97 -19.60
CA PRO A 219 -17.11 6.07 -19.10
C PRO A 219 -16.94 4.64 -19.60
N GLY A 220 -17.42 3.68 -18.82
CA GLY A 220 -17.35 2.27 -19.19
C GLY A 220 -17.52 1.33 -18.00
N ASP A 221 -17.59 0.05 -18.29
CA ASP A 221 -17.68 -1.02 -17.31
C ASP A 221 -16.26 -1.54 -16.99
N TYR A 222 -15.61 -0.86 -16.05
CA TYR A 222 -14.35 -1.31 -15.48
C TYR A 222 -14.59 -2.51 -14.58
N GLU A 223 -13.54 -3.25 -14.26
CA GLU A 223 -13.68 -4.40 -13.37
C GLU A 223 -12.76 -4.21 -12.16
N TYR A 224 -13.11 -4.86 -11.06
CA TYR A 224 -12.18 -5.08 -9.95
C TYR A 224 -12.12 -6.56 -9.64
N VAL A 225 -10.91 -7.04 -9.35
CA VAL A 225 -10.60 -8.47 -9.29
C VAL A 225 -9.56 -8.75 -8.22
N CYS A 226 -9.64 -9.92 -7.57
CA CYS A 226 -8.53 -10.44 -6.77
C CYS A 226 -7.51 -11.09 -7.72
N THR A 227 -6.26 -10.63 -7.67
CA THR A 227 -5.19 -11.17 -8.52
C THR A 227 -4.43 -12.34 -7.90
N TYR A 228 -4.78 -12.75 -6.67
CA TYR A 228 -4.20 -13.98 -6.11
C TYR A 228 -4.51 -15.17 -7.04
N PRO A 229 -3.51 -16.03 -7.35
CA PRO A 229 -3.69 -17.14 -8.29
C PRO A 229 -4.89 -18.03 -7.96
N GLY A 230 -5.75 -18.27 -8.96
CA GLY A 230 -6.98 -19.06 -8.83
C GLY A 230 -8.20 -18.28 -8.32
N HIS A 231 -8.02 -17.14 -7.63
CA HIS A 231 -9.16 -16.40 -7.06
C HIS A 231 -9.92 -15.58 -8.10
N GLY A 232 -9.24 -14.93 -9.02
CA GLY A 232 -9.82 -13.94 -9.94
C GLY A 232 -10.85 -14.46 -10.91
N GLN A 233 -10.97 -15.78 -11.07
CA GLN A 233 -12.03 -16.39 -11.86
C GLN A 233 -13.40 -16.27 -11.17
N LEU A 234 -13.42 -16.29 -9.85
CA LEU A 234 -14.62 -16.22 -9.01
C LEU A 234 -14.76 -14.85 -8.32
N MET A 235 -13.65 -14.26 -7.92
CA MET A 235 -13.56 -13.07 -7.08
C MET A 235 -13.34 -11.81 -7.92
N TRP A 236 -14.41 -11.28 -8.46
CA TRP A 236 -14.41 -10.05 -9.26
C TRP A 236 -15.76 -9.35 -9.21
N GLY A 237 -15.80 -8.09 -9.64
CA GLY A 237 -17.01 -7.30 -9.79
C GLY A 237 -16.84 -6.20 -10.83
N THR A 238 -17.92 -5.50 -11.13
CA THR A 238 -17.95 -4.38 -12.09
C THR A 238 -17.88 -3.05 -11.35
N LEU A 239 -17.06 -2.15 -11.83
CA LEU A 239 -17.04 -0.74 -11.45
C LEU A 239 -17.55 0.07 -12.65
N LYS A 240 -18.83 0.41 -12.61
CA LYS A 240 -19.49 1.18 -13.67
C LYS A 240 -19.15 2.65 -13.53
N VAL A 241 -18.40 3.17 -14.49
CA VAL A 241 -18.06 4.59 -14.60
C VAL A 241 -19.02 5.26 -15.58
N LYS A 242 -19.72 6.29 -15.08
CA LYS A 242 -20.75 7.06 -15.81
C LYS A 242 -20.24 8.45 -16.19
#